data_2e8eb5fcd5255a5e316dfb42dfc1f07c
#
_entry.id   2e8eb5fcd5255a5e316dfb42dfc1f07c
#
_cell.length_a   1.000
_cell.length_b   1.000
_cell.length_c   1.000
_cell.angle_alpha   90.00
_cell.angle_beta   90.00
_cell.angle_gamma   90.00
#
_symmetry.space_group_name_H-M   'P 1'
#
loop_
_entity.id
_entity.type
_entity.pdbx_description
1 polymer ?
#
loop_
_entity_poly.entity_id
_entity_poly.type
_entity_poly.pdbx_seq_one_letter_code
_entity_poly.pdbx_strand_id
1 'polypeptide(L)'
;MPINGNDDTRMVDRFLDYLRLEKGYSLKTIDNYRDDLKGFERFYKNFDETLSWESIDSDIVRNWVEFMMDNKAAAASVNRRLSALRSLYRYSLKHGFVEKDPVYGIQGPKKPKSLPQFVKESELDQLLQDEMWADTYQDLLARTLIVVLYETGMRLGEIVGLNLNSVDFHTSSVKVTGKRNKQRVIPFGEELESSLKAYLDKRKAIAGEEAFFTTEKGERVNDYQVRDLVKKNLSKVSTLKKRTPHVLRHSFATAMLNHNAGLESVRKLLGHESLSTTEIYTHTTFEQLKRIYKLSLIHI
;
A
#
# COMPACT_ATOMS: atom_id res chain seq x y z
N MET A 1 -8.13 -42.67 -13.54
CA MET A 1 -7.11 -43.00 -12.51
C MET A 1 -7.21 -41.97 -11.42
N PRO A 2 -7.32 -42.33 -10.14
CA PRO A 2 -7.40 -41.35 -9.06
C PRO A 2 -6.06 -40.62 -8.98
N ILE A 3 -6.12 -39.28 -9.11
CA ILE A 3 -4.97 -38.38 -9.02
C ILE A 3 -4.59 -38.29 -7.55
N ASN A 4 -3.39 -38.76 -7.20
CA ASN A 4 -2.86 -38.79 -5.85
C ASN A 4 -2.72 -37.37 -5.29
N GLY A 5 -2.83 -37.20 -3.97
CA GLY A 5 -2.73 -35.88 -3.25
C GLY A 5 -1.46 -35.04 -3.52
N ASN A 6 -0.60 -35.51 -4.43
CA ASN A 6 0.56 -34.80 -4.94
C ASN A 6 0.20 -33.83 -6.12
N ASP A 7 -0.97 -33.98 -6.75
CA ASP A 7 -1.40 -33.12 -7.87
C ASP A 7 -2.13 -31.87 -7.39
N ASP A 8 -2.84 -31.93 -6.31
CA ASP A 8 -3.52 -30.78 -5.67
C ASP A 8 -2.51 -29.68 -5.26
N THR A 9 -1.41 -30.08 -4.64
CA THR A 9 -0.32 -29.17 -4.27
C THR A 9 0.34 -28.57 -5.52
N ARG A 10 0.50 -29.37 -6.58
CA ARG A 10 1.07 -28.92 -7.86
C ARG A 10 0.23 -27.85 -8.55
N MET A 11 -1.12 -27.94 -8.49
CA MET A 11 -2.00 -26.94 -9.13
C MET A 11 -1.85 -25.56 -8.48
N VAL A 12 -1.87 -25.49 -7.15
CA VAL A 12 -1.68 -24.23 -6.42
C VAL A 12 -0.28 -23.67 -6.63
N ASP A 13 0.77 -24.49 -6.56
CA ASP A 13 2.14 -24.06 -6.77
C ASP A 13 2.38 -23.52 -8.18
N ARG A 14 1.89 -24.20 -9.21
CA ARG A 14 1.94 -23.72 -10.60
C ARG A 14 1.21 -22.38 -10.79
N PHE A 15 0.07 -22.22 -10.14
CA PHE A 15 -0.65 -20.94 -10.16
C PHE A 15 0.16 -19.83 -9.48
N LEU A 16 0.77 -20.08 -8.33
CA LEU A 16 1.58 -19.10 -7.63
C LEU A 16 2.85 -18.72 -8.43
N ASP A 17 3.47 -19.70 -9.09
CA ASP A 17 4.59 -19.45 -10.00
C ASP A 17 4.16 -18.65 -11.24
N TYR A 18 3.01 -18.94 -11.82
CA TYR A 18 2.43 -18.14 -12.89
C TYR A 18 2.22 -16.69 -12.47
N LEU A 19 1.68 -16.44 -11.26
CA LEU A 19 1.52 -15.08 -10.75
C LEU A 19 2.86 -14.37 -10.58
N ARG A 20 3.90 -15.10 -10.14
CA ARG A 20 5.24 -14.56 -9.92
C ARG A 20 5.95 -14.27 -11.23
N LEU A 21 6.05 -15.28 -12.11
CA LEU A 21 6.93 -15.27 -13.27
C LEU A 21 6.29 -14.58 -14.47
N GLU A 22 4.99 -14.82 -14.70
CA GLU A 22 4.32 -14.28 -15.90
C GLU A 22 3.53 -13.00 -15.59
N LYS A 23 2.92 -12.89 -14.40
CA LYS A 23 2.12 -11.72 -14.04
C LYS A 23 2.89 -10.66 -13.25
N GLY A 24 4.10 -10.96 -12.81
CA GLY A 24 4.96 -10.01 -12.09
C GLY A 24 4.36 -9.54 -10.77
N TYR A 25 3.63 -10.40 -10.06
CA TYR A 25 3.06 -10.07 -8.75
C TYR A 25 4.18 -9.99 -7.70
N SER A 26 4.02 -9.09 -6.73
CA SER A 26 4.96 -8.97 -5.62
C SER A 26 4.94 -10.21 -4.73
N LEU A 27 6.08 -10.56 -4.14
CA LEU A 27 6.19 -11.69 -3.20
C LEU A 27 5.12 -11.61 -2.10
N LYS A 28 4.90 -10.42 -1.54
CA LYS A 28 3.85 -10.20 -0.52
C LYS A 28 2.44 -10.55 -1.02
N THR A 29 2.15 -10.28 -2.30
CA THR A 29 0.84 -10.65 -2.89
C THR A 29 0.74 -12.16 -3.05
N ILE A 30 1.81 -12.80 -3.47
CA ILE A 30 1.88 -14.25 -3.65
C ILE A 30 1.73 -14.97 -2.31
N ASP A 31 2.41 -14.50 -1.26
CA ASP A 31 2.28 -15.04 0.09
C ASP A 31 0.85 -14.89 0.63
N ASN A 32 0.23 -13.72 0.44
CA ASN A 32 -1.18 -13.53 0.80
C ASN A 32 -2.11 -14.52 0.06
N TYR A 33 -1.88 -14.75 -1.24
CA TYR A 33 -2.68 -15.71 -2.02
C TYR A 33 -2.44 -17.13 -1.53
N ARG A 34 -1.18 -17.50 -1.27
CA ARG A 34 -0.83 -18.81 -0.70
C ARG A 34 -1.55 -19.06 0.61
N ASP A 35 -1.54 -18.09 1.52
CA ASP A 35 -2.19 -18.20 2.82
C ASP A 35 -3.72 -18.30 2.69
N ASP A 36 -4.30 -17.52 1.77
CA ASP A 36 -5.74 -17.57 1.50
C ASP A 36 -6.18 -18.92 0.94
N LEU A 37 -5.43 -19.46 -0.02
CA LEU A 37 -5.70 -20.77 -0.62
C LEU A 37 -5.49 -21.91 0.38
N LYS A 38 -4.42 -21.88 1.17
CA LYS A 38 -4.22 -22.83 2.28
C LYS A 38 -5.33 -22.75 3.32
N GLY A 39 -5.89 -21.55 3.54
CA GLY A 39 -7.04 -21.37 4.43
C GLY A 39 -8.30 -22.05 3.90
N PHE A 40 -8.54 -22.01 2.60
CA PHE A 40 -9.65 -22.72 1.96
C PHE A 40 -9.41 -24.22 1.94
N GLU A 41 -8.20 -24.67 1.61
CA GLU A 41 -7.84 -26.09 1.60
C GLU A 41 -8.07 -26.74 2.97
N ARG A 42 -7.60 -26.10 4.03
CA ARG A 42 -7.88 -26.57 5.41
C ARG A 42 -9.37 -26.64 5.71
N PHE A 43 -10.14 -25.68 5.23
CA PHE A 43 -11.60 -25.67 5.46
C PHE A 43 -12.26 -26.86 4.80
N TYR A 44 -12.07 -27.10 3.50
CA TYR A 44 -12.77 -28.21 2.83
C TYR A 44 -12.23 -29.58 3.24
N LYS A 45 -10.94 -29.73 3.55
CA LYS A 45 -10.37 -30.97 4.09
C LYS A 45 -10.91 -31.31 5.49
N ASN A 46 -11.20 -30.32 6.33
CA ASN A 46 -11.88 -30.53 7.61
C ASN A 46 -13.36 -30.91 7.44
N PHE A 47 -13.97 -30.51 6.33
CA PHE A 47 -15.35 -30.84 6.00
C PHE A 47 -15.44 -32.27 5.44
N ASP A 48 -14.56 -32.61 4.49
CA ASP A 48 -14.41 -33.95 3.92
C ASP A 48 -12.96 -34.10 3.40
N GLU A 49 -12.21 -35.05 4.00
CA GLU A 49 -10.81 -35.30 3.64
C GLU A 49 -10.64 -35.84 2.20
N THR A 50 -11.69 -36.39 1.61
CA THR A 50 -11.66 -36.94 0.24
C THR A 50 -11.76 -35.86 -0.83
N LEU A 51 -12.21 -34.64 -0.48
CA LEU A 51 -12.32 -33.52 -1.42
C LEU A 51 -10.95 -33.10 -1.96
N SER A 52 -10.92 -32.73 -3.23
CA SER A 52 -9.77 -32.18 -3.93
C SER A 52 -10.15 -30.84 -4.59
N TRP A 53 -9.18 -30.07 -5.02
CA TRP A 53 -9.43 -28.83 -5.77
C TRP A 53 -10.30 -29.03 -7.01
N GLU A 54 -10.27 -30.22 -7.63
CA GLU A 54 -11.06 -30.58 -8.80
C GLU A 54 -12.51 -30.93 -8.46
N SER A 55 -12.74 -31.52 -7.28
CA SER A 55 -14.06 -31.99 -6.83
C SER A 55 -14.87 -30.91 -6.09
N ILE A 56 -14.26 -29.76 -5.79
CA ILE A 56 -14.95 -28.62 -5.14
C ILE A 56 -16.10 -28.12 -6.01
N ASP A 57 -17.25 -27.96 -5.40
CA ASP A 57 -18.44 -27.34 -5.99
C ASP A 57 -18.75 -25.95 -5.40
N SER A 58 -19.81 -25.32 -5.91
CA SER A 58 -20.22 -24.00 -5.45
C SER A 58 -20.76 -23.99 -4.02
N ASP A 59 -21.25 -25.11 -3.52
CA ASP A 59 -21.83 -25.17 -2.17
C ASP A 59 -20.72 -25.19 -1.11
N ILE A 60 -19.63 -25.90 -1.37
CA ILE A 60 -18.44 -25.86 -0.50
C ILE A 60 -17.88 -24.42 -0.42
N VAL A 61 -17.85 -23.68 -1.54
CA VAL A 61 -17.39 -22.29 -1.52
C VAL A 61 -18.36 -21.39 -0.75
N ARG A 62 -19.69 -21.57 -0.87
CA ARG A 62 -20.69 -20.84 -0.09
C ARG A 62 -20.52 -21.12 1.41
N ASN A 63 -20.42 -22.39 1.78
CA ASN A 63 -20.19 -22.81 3.17
C ASN A 63 -18.92 -22.17 3.75
N TRP A 64 -17.85 -22.03 2.94
CA TRP A 64 -16.65 -21.32 3.39
C TRP A 64 -16.88 -19.82 3.64
N VAL A 65 -17.66 -19.17 2.78
CA VAL A 65 -18.04 -17.76 2.97
C VAL A 65 -18.84 -17.61 4.26
N GLU A 66 -19.84 -18.47 4.49
CA GLU A 66 -20.65 -18.49 5.71
C GLU A 66 -19.78 -18.75 6.94
N PHE A 67 -18.95 -19.76 6.92
CA PHE A 67 -17.98 -20.05 7.98
C PHE A 67 -17.11 -18.84 8.33
N MET A 68 -16.60 -18.13 7.32
CA MET A 68 -15.79 -16.93 7.57
C MET A 68 -16.62 -15.80 8.21
N MET A 69 -17.88 -15.65 7.80
CA MET A 69 -18.77 -14.61 8.34
C MET A 69 -19.18 -14.93 9.77
N ASP A 70 -19.48 -16.18 10.10
CA ASP A 70 -19.82 -16.66 11.44
C ASP A 70 -18.65 -16.46 12.41
N ASN A 71 -17.42 -16.64 11.93
CA ASN A 71 -16.19 -16.32 12.64
C ASN A 71 -15.83 -14.83 12.63
N LYS A 72 -16.81 -13.94 12.31
CA LYS A 72 -16.68 -12.46 12.35
C LYS A 72 -15.54 -11.92 11.49
N ALA A 73 -15.16 -12.59 10.42
CA ALA A 73 -14.18 -12.08 9.47
C ALA A 73 -14.71 -10.80 8.79
N ALA A 74 -13.86 -9.79 8.67
CA ALA A 74 -14.25 -8.56 7.99
C ALA A 74 -14.62 -8.83 6.51
N ALA A 75 -15.68 -8.20 6.01
CA ALA A 75 -16.14 -8.32 4.62
C ALA A 75 -15.02 -8.09 3.59
N ALA A 76 -14.08 -7.19 3.88
CA ALA A 76 -12.91 -6.96 3.03
C ALA A 76 -11.99 -8.19 2.96
N SER A 77 -11.80 -8.90 4.08
CA SER A 77 -10.97 -10.11 4.15
C SER A 77 -11.63 -11.26 3.41
N VAL A 78 -12.94 -11.47 3.59
CA VAL A 78 -13.71 -12.49 2.86
C VAL A 78 -13.63 -12.24 1.35
N ASN A 79 -13.86 -11.00 0.91
CA ASN A 79 -13.78 -10.65 -0.51
C ASN A 79 -12.37 -10.81 -1.09
N ARG A 80 -11.31 -10.55 -0.31
CA ARG A 80 -9.93 -10.78 -0.75
C ARG A 80 -9.66 -12.27 -0.97
N ARG A 81 -10.06 -13.11 -0.02
CA ARG A 81 -9.93 -14.56 -0.10
C ARG A 81 -10.70 -15.16 -1.27
N LEU A 82 -11.94 -14.71 -1.49
CA LEU A 82 -12.71 -15.07 -2.69
C LEU A 82 -12.01 -14.63 -3.99
N SER A 83 -11.32 -13.48 -3.99
CA SER A 83 -10.58 -13.03 -5.17
C SER A 83 -9.36 -13.92 -5.46
N ALA A 84 -8.68 -14.42 -4.44
CA ALA A 84 -7.60 -15.40 -4.61
C ALA A 84 -8.13 -16.70 -5.21
N LEU A 85 -9.25 -17.21 -4.67
CA LEU A 85 -9.89 -18.42 -5.12
C LEU A 85 -10.38 -18.30 -6.59
N ARG A 86 -11.06 -17.20 -6.94
CA ARG A 86 -11.46 -16.92 -8.34
C ARG A 86 -10.26 -16.87 -9.28
N SER A 87 -9.16 -16.30 -8.83
CA SER A 87 -7.95 -16.21 -9.64
C SER A 87 -7.34 -17.58 -9.91
N LEU A 88 -7.32 -18.47 -8.89
CA LEU A 88 -6.89 -19.85 -9.02
C LEU A 88 -7.77 -20.61 -10.00
N TYR A 89 -9.10 -20.63 -9.80
CA TYR A 89 -10.00 -21.41 -10.66
C TYR A 89 -10.05 -20.89 -12.11
N ARG A 90 -9.94 -19.59 -12.32
CA ARG A 90 -9.79 -19.03 -13.67
C ARG A 90 -8.50 -19.51 -14.35
N TYR A 91 -7.40 -19.57 -13.61
CA TYR A 91 -6.14 -20.13 -14.09
C TYR A 91 -6.29 -21.63 -14.40
N SER A 92 -6.85 -22.38 -13.48
CA SER A 92 -7.01 -23.82 -13.56
C SER A 92 -7.93 -24.25 -14.72
N LEU A 93 -9.03 -23.52 -14.93
CA LEU A 93 -9.94 -23.74 -16.05
C LEU A 93 -9.23 -23.47 -17.38
N LYS A 94 -8.45 -22.38 -17.47
CA LYS A 94 -7.68 -22.03 -18.69
C LYS A 94 -6.64 -23.09 -19.05
N HIS A 95 -6.06 -23.74 -18.04
CA HIS A 95 -5.00 -24.75 -18.23
C HIS A 95 -5.51 -26.19 -18.17
N GLY A 96 -6.82 -26.41 -18.12
CA GLY A 96 -7.44 -27.74 -18.13
C GLY A 96 -7.23 -28.55 -16.85
N PHE A 97 -6.90 -27.90 -15.74
CA PHE A 97 -6.79 -28.58 -14.43
C PHE A 97 -8.16 -28.86 -13.81
N VAL A 98 -9.18 -28.09 -14.18
CA VAL A 98 -10.57 -28.27 -13.76
C VAL A 98 -11.50 -28.05 -14.95
N GLU A 99 -12.66 -28.67 -14.92
CA GLU A 99 -13.69 -28.53 -15.96
C GLU A 99 -14.66 -27.39 -15.68
N LYS A 100 -14.82 -26.98 -14.41
CA LYS A 100 -15.79 -25.98 -13.96
C LYS A 100 -15.14 -25.00 -13.00
N ASP A 101 -15.69 -23.78 -12.94
CA ASP A 101 -15.31 -22.77 -11.96
C ASP A 101 -16.37 -22.74 -10.82
N PRO A 102 -16.09 -23.36 -9.65
CA PRO A 102 -17.04 -23.40 -8.54
C PRO A 102 -17.26 -22.02 -7.88
N VAL A 103 -16.45 -21.02 -8.22
CA VAL A 103 -16.54 -19.69 -7.66
C VAL A 103 -17.36 -18.75 -8.56
N TYR A 104 -17.73 -19.24 -9.76
CA TYR A 104 -18.52 -18.46 -10.70
C TYR A 104 -19.88 -18.07 -10.08
N GLY A 105 -20.24 -16.79 -10.19
CA GLY A 105 -21.51 -16.26 -9.66
C GLY A 105 -21.58 -16.09 -8.14
N ILE A 106 -20.61 -16.60 -7.37
CA ILE A 106 -20.60 -16.40 -5.90
C ILE A 106 -20.25 -14.95 -5.60
N GLN A 107 -21.12 -14.28 -4.85
CA GLN A 107 -20.89 -12.91 -4.39
C GLN A 107 -20.40 -12.92 -2.94
N GLY A 108 -19.37 -12.14 -2.67
CA GLY A 108 -18.93 -11.93 -1.30
C GLY A 108 -19.78 -10.87 -0.57
N PRO A 109 -19.64 -10.75 0.74
CA PRO A 109 -20.41 -9.82 1.56
C PRO A 109 -20.22 -8.37 1.10
N LYS A 110 -21.30 -7.58 1.20
CA LYS A 110 -21.26 -6.13 0.90
C LYS A 110 -20.27 -5.44 1.83
N LYS A 111 -19.37 -4.65 1.26
CA LYS A 111 -18.45 -3.81 2.05
C LYS A 111 -19.21 -2.57 2.51
N PRO A 112 -19.18 -2.21 3.79
CA PRO A 112 -19.70 -0.93 4.22
C PRO A 112 -18.91 0.19 3.52
N LYS A 113 -19.61 1.15 2.93
CA LYS A 113 -18.99 2.37 2.39
C LYS A 113 -18.57 3.25 3.58
N SER A 114 -17.32 3.15 4.00
CA SER A 114 -16.79 4.11 4.97
C SER A 114 -16.44 5.41 4.24
N LEU A 115 -16.83 6.54 4.82
CA LEU A 115 -16.36 7.85 4.35
C LEU A 115 -14.83 7.89 4.46
N PRO A 116 -14.14 8.50 3.48
CA PRO A 116 -12.72 8.73 3.57
C PRO A 116 -12.39 9.51 4.86
N GLN A 117 -11.42 9.04 5.61
CA GLN A 117 -10.94 9.73 6.80
C GLN A 117 -9.67 10.51 6.42
N PHE A 118 -9.58 11.75 6.84
CA PHE A 118 -8.41 12.60 6.68
C PHE A 118 -8.15 13.37 7.97
N VAL A 119 -6.91 13.72 8.22
CA VAL A 119 -6.50 14.62 9.31
C VAL A 119 -6.77 16.05 8.84
N LYS A 120 -7.36 16.88 9.68
CA LYS A 120 -7.61 18.28 9.37
C LYS A 120 -6.27 19.03 9.31
N GLU A 121 -6.19 20.06 8.48
CA GLU A 121 -5.02 20.92 8.39
C GLU A 121 -4.64 21.49 9.76
N SER A 122 -5.58 22.02 10.52
CA SER A 122 -5.35 22.52 11.87
C SER A 122 -4.83 21.47 12.89
N GLU A 123 -5.17 20.19 12.73
CA GLU A 123 -4.63 19.11 13.56
C GLU A 123 -3.16 18.82 13.16
N LEU A 124 -2.82 18.95 11.88
CA LEU A 124 -1.44 18.80 11.39
C LEU A 124 -0.59 19.99 11.79
N ASP A 125 -1.09 21.22 11.63
CA ASP A 125 -0.40 22.44 12.08
C ASP A 125 -0.06 22.36 13.58
N GLN A 126 -1.02 21.92 14.40
CA GLN A 126 -0.78 21.69 15.82
C GLN A 126 0.29 20.62 16.04
N LEU A 127 0.25 19.51 15.30
CA LEU A 127 1.24 18.43 15.43
C LEU A 127 2.65 18.89 15.05
N LEU A 128 2.77 19.78 14.06
CA LEU A 128 4.07 20.20 13.55
C LEU A 128 4.72 21.33 14.38
N GLN A 129 4.04 21.88 15.38
CA GLN A 129 4.64 22.81 16.33
C GLN A 129 5.80 22.16 17.09
N ASP A 130 6.86 22.93 17.33
CA ASP A 130 8.11 22.40 17.91
C ASP A 130 7.90 21.83 19.32
N GLU A 131 6.97 22.37 20.10
CA GLU A 131 6.62 21.92 21.44
C GLU A 131 6.05 20.48 21.49
N MET A 132 5.58 19.97 20.36
CA MET A 132 5.05 18.61 20.26
C MET A 132 6.14 17.55 20.13
N TRP A 133 7.40 17.96 19.95
CA TRP A 133 8.52 17.08 19.64
C TRP A 133 9.66 17.26 20.63
N ALA A 134 10.19 16.15 21.13
CA ALA A 134 11.43 16.16 21.92
C ALA A 134 12.65 16.14 20.99
N ASP A 135 13.79 16.64 21.48
CA ASP A 135 15.05 16.59 20.72
C ASP A 135 15.66 15.18 20.78
N THR A 136 14.94 14.22 20.21
CA THR A 136 15.37 12.83 20.09
C THR A 136 15.44 12.42 18.62
N TYR A 137 16.30 11.46 18.30
CA TYR A 137 16.35 10.91 16.94
C TYR A 137 15.02 10.33 16.49
N GLN A 138 14.30 9.67 17.39
CA GLN A 138 13.02 9.06 17.09
C GLN A 138 11.94 10.10 16.76
N ASP A 139 11.91 11.22 17.48
CA ASP A 139 10.95 12.30 17.23
C ASP A 139 11.31 13.05 15.92
N LEU A 140 12.58 13.30 15.66
CA LEU A 140 13.04 13.87 14.41
C LEU A 140 12.65 12.98 13.21
N LEU A 141 12.92 11.67 13.30
CA LEU A 141 12.51 10.71 12.27
C LEU A 141 10.99 10.70 12.07
N ALA A 142 10.23 10.67 13.16
CA ALA A 142 8.76 10.62 13.10
C ALA A 142 8.18 11.90 12.49
N ARG A 143 8.67 13.08 12.89
CA ARG A 143 8.26 14.38 12.33
C ARG A 143 8.53 14.44 10.84
N THR A 144 9.76 14.12 10.44
CA THR A 144 10.15 14.14 9.02
C THR A 144 9.32 13.15 8.19
N LEU A 145 9.07 11.94 8.69
CA LEU A 145 8.19 10.96 8.00
C LEU A 145 6.76 11.49 7.82
N ILE A 146 6.20 12.17 8.83
CA ILE A 146 4.85 12.75 8.76
C ILE A 146 4.80 13.88 7.75
N VAL A 147 5.77 14.81 7.77
CA VAL A 147 5.88 15.91 6.81
C VAL A 147 5.98 15.35 5.39
N VAL A 148 6.91 14.42 5.13
CA VAL A 148 7.05 13.80 3.81
C VAL A 148 5.77 13.13 3.34
N LEU A 149 5.11 12.35 4.19
CA LEU A 149 3.86 11.68 3.85
C LEU A 149 2.74 12.66 3.52
N TYR A 150 2.63 13.73 4.29
CA TYR A 150 1.60 14.73 4.12
C TYR A 150 1.87 15.64 2.91
N GLU A 151 3.09 16.12 2.73
CA GLU A 151 3.40 17.04 1.64
C GLU A 151 3.56 16.35 0.27
N THR A 152 3.93 15.08 0.22
CA THR A 152 4.16 14.37 -1.06
C THR A 152 3.06 13.39 -1.42
N GLY A 153 2.24 13.00 -0.47
CA GLY A 153 1.26 11.94 -0.65
C GLY A 153 1.86 10.59 -1.06
N MET A 154 3.13 10.34 -0.76
CA MET A 154 3.80 9.07 -1.08
C MET A 154 3.11 7.88 -0.41
N ARG A 155 3.23 6.69 -1.03
CA ARG A 155 2.80 5.44 -0.40
C ARG A 155 3.84 4.99 0.63
N LEU A 156 3.37 4.27 1.66
CA LEU A 156 4.26 3.73 2.68
C LEU A 156 5.46 2.95 2.08
N GLY A 157 5.20 2.05 1.12
CA GLY A 157 6.29 1.29 0.51
C GLY A 157 7.25 2.15 -0.34
N GLU A 158 6.81 3.31 -0.84
CA GLU A 158 7.68 4.27 -1.53
C GLU A 158 8.60 4.98 -0.56
N ILE A 159 8.11 5.32 0.65
CA ILE A 159 8.93 5.92 1.72
C ILE A 159 9.95 4.93 2.25
N VAL A 160 9.53 3.71 2.57
CA VAL A 160 10.45 2.66 3.06
C VAL A 160 11.53 2.32 2.03
N GLY A 161 11.17 2.34 0.75
CA GLY A 161 12.09 2.09 -0.36
C GLY A 161 12.94 3.29 -0.78
N LEU A 162 12.80 4.45 -0.14
CA LEU A 162 13.52 5.66 -0.54
C LEU A 162 15.01 5.55 -0.21
N ASN A 163 15.87 5.87 -1.16
CA ASN A 163 17.32 5.93 -1.01
C ASN A 163 17.82 7.38 -1.03
N LEU A 164 19.04 7.60 -0.60
CA LEU A 164 19.68 8.94 -0.61
C LEU A 164 19.69 9.54 -2.01
N ASN A 165 20.03 8.76 -3.03
CA ASN A 165 20.05 9.19 -4.43
C ASN A 165 18.66 9.43 -5.04
N SER A 166 17.60 9.14 -4.31
CA SER A 166 16.22 9.38 -4.77
C SER A 166 15.75 10.82 -4.53
N VAL A 167 16.46 11.58 -3.68
CA VAL A 167 16.15 12.97 -3.34
C VAL A 167 17.15 13.88 -4.00
N ASP A 168 16.66 14.79 -4.82
CA ASP A 168 17.46 15.80 -5.50
C ASP A 168 17.13 17.19 -4.93
N PHE A 169 18.04 17.73 -4.13
CA PHE A 169 17.90 19.06 -3.53
C PHE A 169 18.17 20.20 -4.53
N HIS A 170 18.82 19.92 -5.66
CA HIS A 170 19.05 20.93 -6.69
C HIS A 170 17.76 21.24 -7.45
N THR A 171 16.99 20.20 -7.76
CA THR A 171 15.70 20.34 -8.45
C THR A 171 14.51 20.39 -7.49
N SER A 172 14.72 20.29 -6.17
CA SER A 172 13.71 20.17 -5.13
C SER A 172 12.69 19.10 -5.48
N SER A 173 13.16 17.86 -5.69
CA SER A 173 12.32 16.78 -6.13
C SER A 173 12.72 15.43 -5.55
N VAL A 174 11.74 14.53 -5.44
CA VAL A 174 11.95 13.14 -5.03
C VAL A 174 11.46 12.16 -6.09
N LYS A 175 12.33 11.24 -6.48
CA LYS A 175 12.02 10.17 -7.43
C LYS A 175 11.58 8.93 -6.69
N VAL A 176 10.35 8.48 -6.91
CA VAL A 176 9.78 7.32 -6.25
C VAL A 176 9.46 6.20 -7.24
N THR A 177 9.65 4.96 -6.79
CA THR A 177 9.34 3.77 -7.55
C THR A 177 8.09 3.10 -6.99
N GLY A 178 7.04 3.04 -7.77
CA GLY A 178 5.75 2.43 -7.40
C GLY A 178 5.59 0.99 -7.89
N LYS A 179 4.35 0.51 -7.90
CA LYS A 179 4.01 -0.83 -8.41
C LYS A 179 4.49 -1.02 -9.85
N ARG A 180 4.92 -2.26 -10.18
CA ARG A 180 5.45 -2.65 -11.50
C ARG A 180 6.64 -1.81 -11.95
N ASN A 181 7.46 -1.36 -10.99
CA ASN A 181 8.66 -0.55 -11.24
C ASN A 181 8.39 0.78 -11.96
N LYS A 182 7.15 1.30 -11.91
CA LYS A 182 6.83 2.61 -12.48
C LYS A 182 7.40 3.71 -11.60
N GLN A 183 8.15 4.60 -12.21
CA GLN A 183 8.77 5.74 -11.52
C GLN A 183 7.96 7.01 -11.77
N ARG A 184 7.94 7.89 -10.77
CA ARG A 184 7.47 9.26 -10.90
C ARG A 184 8.33 10.19 -10.07
N VAL A 185 8.36 11.45 -10.47
CA VAL A 185 9.03 12.53 -9.74
C VAL A 185 7.96 13.37 -9.04
N ILE A 186 8.18 13.67 -7.76
CA ILE A 186 7.30 14.50 -6.95
C ILE A 186 8.11 15.73 -6.56
N PRO A 187 7.68 16.96 -6.93
CA PRO A 187 8.32 18.18 -6.46
C PRO A 187 8.01 18.42 -4.98
N PHE A 188 8.86 19.15 -4.28
CA PHE A 188 8.61 19.58 -2.91
C PHE A 188 9.00 21.05 -2.70
N GLY A 189 8.44 21.64 -1.62
CA GLY A 189 8.68 23.03 -1.25
C GLY A 189 9.87 23.20 -0.31
N GLU A 190 10.15 24.46 0.06
CA GLU A 190 11.28 24.85 0.90
C GLU A 190 11.16 24.28 2.33
N GLU A 191 9.95 24.13 2.84
CA GLU A 191 9.69 23.60 4.18
C GLU A 191 10.04 22.12 4.28
N LEU A 192 9.60 21.30 3.31
CA LEU A 192 10.00 19.90 3.26
C LEU A 192 11.50 19.76 2.99
N GLU A 193 12.09 20.64 2.16
CA GLU A 193 13.52 20.64 1.92
C GLU A 193 14.31 20.87 3.22
N SER A 194 13.90 21.87 4.01
CA SER A 194 14.50 22.18 5.29
C SER A 194 14.39 21.00 6.27
N SER A 195 13.21 20.39 6.35
CA SER A 195 12.97 19.19 7.20
C SER A 195 13.84 18.01 6.78
N LEU A 196 13.98 17.76 5.47
CA LEU A 196 14.81 16.68 4.95
C LEU A 196 16.31 16.93 5.22
N LYS A 197 16.79 18.15 5.07
CA LYS A 197 18.18 18.53 5.38
C LYS A 197 18.48 18.36 6.86
N ALA A 198 17.61 18.90 7.74
CA ALA A 198 17.76 18.76 9.20
C ALA A 198 17.78 17.29 9.64
N TYR A 199 16.98 16.43 9.00
CA TYR A 199 17.03 15.01 9.24
C TYR A 199 18.36 14.39 8.76
N LEU A 200 18.82 14.71 7.57
CA LEU A 200 20.08 14.17 7.03
C LEU A 200 21.29 14.52 7.89
N ASP A 201 21.34 15.73 8.44
CA ASP A 201 22.42 16.19 9.32
C ASP A 201 22.55 15.31 10.58
N LYS A 202 21.44 14.78 11.10
CA LYS A 202 21.40 13.90 12.27
C LYS A 202 21.23 12.42 11.91
N ARG A 203 21.14 12.09 10.61
CA ARG A 203 20.89 10.71 10.15
C ARG A 203 21.97 9.75 10.62
N LYS A 204 21.55 8.67 11.27
CA LYS A 204 22.42 7.54 11.62
C LYS A 204 22.34 6.48 10.53
N ALA A 205 23.46 5.87 10.16
CA ALA A 205 23.49 4.78 9.20
C ALA A 205 24.64 3.82 9.49
N ILE A 206 24.39 2.52 9.34
CA ILE A 206 25.44 1.52 9.28
C ILE A 206 26.18 1.60 7.94
N ALA A 207 27.40 1.08 7.88
CA ALA A 207 28.21 1.10 6.67
C ALA A 207 27.48 0.46 5.49
N GLY A 208 27.38 1.18 4.36
CA GLY A 208 26.72 0.73 3.14
C GLY A 208 25.18 0.86 3.13
N GLU A 209 24.54 1.42 4.17
CA GLU A 209 23.10 1.65 4.14
C GLU A 209 22.74 2.90 3.33
N GLU A 210 22.10 2.68 2.19
CA GLU A 210 21.67 3.74 1.26
C GLU A 210 20.27 4.27 1.55
N ALA A 211 19.49 3.66 2.47
CA ALA A 211 18.15 4.10 2.80
C ALA A 211 18.14 5.56 3.22
N PHE A 212 17.19 6.34 2.72
CA PHE A 212 17.02 7.72 3.17
C PHE A 212 16.62 7.74 4.65
N PHE A 213 15.61 6.95 5.04
CA PHE A 213 15.12 6.85 6.40
C PHE A 213 15.69 5.61 7.12
N THR A 214 16.33 5.87 8.25
CA THR A 214 16.97 4.86 9.08
C THR A 214 16.47 4.90 10.51
N THR A 215 16.56 3.78 11.20
CA THR A 215 16.32 3.67 12.64
C THR A 215 17.47 4.29 13.44
N GLU A 216 17.32 4.42 14.75
CA GLU A 216 18.39 4.85 15.64
C GLU A 216 19.62 3.91 15.59
N LYS A 217 19.43 2.64 15.20
CA LYS A 217 20.50 1.66 14.95
C LYS A 217 21.19 1.83 13.61
N GLY A 218 20.72 2.74 12.76
CA GLY A 218 21.28 2.99 11.43
C GLY A 218 20.78 2.04 10.34
N GLU A 219 19.79 1.22 10.62
CA GLU A 219 19.19 0.28 9.67
C GLU A 219 17.99 0.94 8.96
N ARG A 220 17.67 0.52 7.73
CA ARG A 220 16.48 0.97 7.00
C ARG A 220 15.22 0.77 7.85
N VAL A 221 14.36 1.79 7.90
CA VAL A 221 13.03 1.67 8.52
C VAL A 221 12.16 0.67 7.75
N ASN A 222 11.31 -0.06 8.46
CA ASN A 222 10.35 -0.96 7.86
C ASN A 222 8.90 -0.45 7.94
N ASP A 223 7.99 -1.13 7.22
CA ASP A 223 6.55 -0.79 7.17
C ASP A 223 5.92 -0.65 8.57
N TYR A 224 6.28 -1.54 9.49
CA TYR A 224 5.71 -1.55 10.85
C TYR A 224 6.16 -0.33 11.65
N GLN A 225 7.46 -0.03 11.63
CA GLN A 225 8.03 1.11 12.34
C GLN A 225 7.44 2.44 11.87
N VAL A 226 7.33 2.64 10.55
CA VAL A 226 6.70 3.86 10.01
C VAL A 226 5.23 3.96 10.41
N ARG A 227 4.47 2.85 10.36
CA ARG A 227 3.07 2.85 10.80
C ARG A 227 2.92 3.17 12.28
N ASP A 228 3.79 2.63 13.10
CA ASP A 228 3.77 2.85 14.56
C ASP A 228 4.09 4.30 14.90
N LEU A 229 5.15 4.87 14.31
CA LEU A 229 5.52 6.27 14.48
C LEU A 229 4.38 7.22 14.05
N VAL A 230 3.78 6.99 12.89
CA VAL A 230 2.65 7.79 12.40
C VAL A 230 1.45 7.65 13.32
N LYS A 231 1.09 6.43 13.73
CA LYS A 231 -0.04 6.18 14.63
C LYS A 231 0.14 6.85 15.98
N LYS A 232 1.31 6.69 16.59
CA LYS A 232 1.66 7.27 17.91
C LYS A 232 1.52 8.79 17.85
N ASN A 233 2.12 9.44 16.88
CA ASN A 233 2.15 10.89 16.83
C ASN A 233 0.80 11.51 16.41
N LEU A 234 0.11 10.96 15.41
CA LEU A 234 -1.25 11.42 15.08
C LEU A 234 -2.24 11.23 16.23
N SER A 235 -2.00 10.32 17.18
CA SER A 235 -2.86 10.16 18.34
C SER A 235 -2.77 11.33 19.33
N LYS A 236 -1.75 12.18 19.24
CA LYS A 236 -1.60 13.36 20.08
C LYS A 236 -2.60 14.46 19.74
N VAL A 237 -3.03 14.54 18.47
CA VAL A 237 -3.84 15.65 17.94
C VAL A 237 -5.17 15.22 17.31
N SER A 238 -5.32 13.97 16.92
CA SER A 238 -6.49 13.51 16.17
C SER A 238 -7.22 12.35 16.85
N THR A 239 -8.55 12.42 16.87
CA THR A 239 -9.47 11.40 17.40
C THR A 239 -9.85 10.34 16.36
N LEU A 240 -9.32 10.40 15.16
CA LEU A 240 -9.60 9.44 14.09
C LEU A 240 -9.33 8.00 14.55
N LYS A 241 -10.24 7.07 14.20
CA LYS A 241 -10.06 5.63 14.50
C LYS A 241 -8.88 5.03 13.74
N LYS A 242 -8.63 5.51 12.53
CA LYS A 242 -7.52 5.05 11.68
C LYS A 242 -6.50 6.18 11.54
N ARG A 243 -5.32 5.98 12.09
CA ARG A 243 -4.17 6.90 12.06
C ARG A 243 -3.01 6.21 11.36
N THR A 244 -3.00 6.27 10.05
CA THR A 244 -2.06 5.51 9.21
C THR A 244 -1.45 6.39 8.12
N PRO A 245 -0.32 6.00 7.51
CA PRO A 245 0.24 6.69 6.35
C PRO A 245 -0.78 6.92 5.21
N HIS A 246 -1.73 6.01 5.04
CA HIS A 246 -2.82 6.20 4.07
C HIS A 246 -3.73 7.38 4.38
N VAL A 247 -3.99 7.64 5.66
CA VAL A 247 -4.80 8.80 6.07
C VAL A 247 -4.07 10.09 5.74
N LEU A 248 -2.75 10.20 6.01
CA LEU A 248 -1.95 11.38 5.62
C LEU A 248 -1.95 11.60 4.11
N ARG A 249 -1.83 10.54 3.32
CA ARG A 249 -1.96 10.64 1.86
C ARG A 249 -3.35 11.10 1.42
N HIS A 250 -4.42 10.68 2.10
CA HIS A 250 -5.77 11.20 1.86
C HIS A 250 -5.88 12.68 2.25
N SER A 251 -5.27 13.06 3.38
CA SER A 251 -5.20 14.46 3.80
C SER A 251 -4.51 15.33 2.75
N PHE A 252 -3.35 14.91 2.24
CA PHE A 252 -2.67 15.56 1.12
C PHE A 252 -3.60 15.76 -0.08
N ALA A 253 -4.27 14.68 -0.53
CA ALA A 253 -5.16 14.77 -1.68
C ALA A 253 -6.33 15.75 -1.43
N THR A 254 -6.89 15.74 -0.22
CA THR A 254 -7.99 16.62 0.18
C THR A 254 -7.53 18.07 0.25
N ALA A 255 -6.38 18.34 0.88
CA ALA A 255 -5.79 19.68 0.95
C ALA A 255 -5.53 20.24 -0.46
N MET A 256 -4.88 19.47 -1.33
CA MET A 256 -4.65 19.89 -2.73
C MET A 256 -5.95 20.26 -3.46
N LEU A 257 -7.02 19.46 -3.30
CA LEU A 257 -8.32 19.75 -3.92
C LEU A 257 -9.00 20.98 -3.30
N ASN A 258 -8.92 21.17 -1.98
CA ASN A 258 -9.45 22.33 -1.28
C ASN A 258 -8.76 23.62 -1.73
N HIS A 259 -7.47 23.54 -2.05
CA HIS A 259 -6.67 24.66 -2.61
C HIS A 259 -6.74 24.72 -4.14
N ASN A 260 -7.84 24.25 -4.74
CA ASN A 260 -8.14 24.35 -6.17
C ASN A 260 -7.16 23.64 -7.11
N ALA A 261 -6.39 22.67 -6.64
CA ALA A 261 -5.62 21.82 -7.53
C ALA A 261 -6.56 20.99 -8.41
N GLY A 262 -6.32 20.96 -9.72
CA GLY A 262 -7.11 20.13 -10.63
C GLY A 262 -7.02 18.63 -10.26
N LEU A 263 -8.17 17.95 -10.26
CA LEU A 263 -8.26 16.51 -9.91
C LEU A 263 -7.26 15.66 -10.68
N GLU A 264 -7.03 15.96 -11.96
CA GLU A 264 -6.09 15.22 -12.82
C GLU A 264 -4.63 15.40 -12.35
N SER A 265 -4.27 16.59 -11.90
CA SER A 265 -2.93 16.89 -11.35
C SER A 265 -2.69 16.12 -10.05
N VAL A 266 -3.70 16.09 -9.16
CA VAL A 266 -3.63 15.33 -7.91
C VAL A 266 -3.52 13.82 -8.20
N ARG A 267 -4.26 13.31 -9.18
CA ARG A 267 -4.15 11.90 -9.60
C ARG A 267 -2.77 11.56 -10.14
N LYS A 268 -2.17 12.43 -10.96
CA LYS A 268 -0.80 12.25 -11.48
C LYS A 268 0.24 12.23 -10.36
N LEU A 269 0.18 13.18 -9.43
CA LEU A 269 1.07 13.23 -8.25
C LEU A 269 0.95 11.96 -7.40
N LEU A 270 -0.26 11.50 -7.17
CA LEU A 270 -0.51 10.28 -6.41
C LEU A 270 -0.15 8.99 -7.16
N GLY A 271 0.00 9.03 -8.48
CA GLY A 271 0.27 7.83 -9.29
C GLY A 271 -0.89 6.84 -9.22
N HIS A 272 -2.15 7.31 -9.43
CA HIS A 272 -3.31 6.45 -9.56
C HIS A 272 -3.41 5.92 -10.99
N GLU A 273 -3.34 4.59 -11.15
CA GLU A 273 -3.50 3.91 -12.43
C GLU A 273 -4.98 3.93 -12.86
N SER A 274 -5.34 4.79 -13.80
CA SER A 274 -6.25 4.47 -14.89
C SER A 274 -5.96 5.40 -16.06
N LEU A 275 -5.73 4.81 -17.20
CA LEU A 275 -5.39 5.31 -18.52
C LEU A 275 -3.89 5.24 -18.84
N SER A 276 -3.67 4.40 -19.85
CA SER A 276 -2.41 4.18 -20.53
C SER A 276 -1.75 5.51 -20.90
N THR A 277 -0.54 5.65 -20.52
CA THR A 277 0.61 6.01 -21.34
C THR A 277 1.74 6.46 -20.42
N THR A 278 2.90 5.91 -20.68
CA THR A 278 4.18 6.43 -20.23
C THR A 278 4.42 7.76 -20.95
N GLU A 279 3.68 8.80 -20.58
CA GLU A 279 4.06 10.14 -20.94
C GLU A 279 5.19 10.55 -20.01
N ILE A 280 6.37 10.59 -20.59
CA ILE A 280 7.52 11.28 -20.07
C ILE A 280 7.04 12.67 -19.65
N TYR A 281 7.18 12.99 -18.36
CA TYR A 281 6.92 14.34 -17.86
C TYR A 281 7.75 15.31 -18.67
N THR A 282 7.11 16.06 -19.56
CA THR A 282 7.78 17.18 -20.21
C THR A 282 8.07 18.24 -19.15
N HIS A 283 9.12 18.98 -19.31
CA HIS A 283 9.51 20.08 -18.40
C HIS A 283 8.33 21.00 -18.04
N THR A 284 7.44 21.23 -18.98
CA THR A 284 6.23 22.05 -18.80
C THR A 284 5.25 21.46 -17.78
N THR A 285 5.07 20.14 -17.75
CA THR A 285 4.17 19.46 -16.80
C THR A 285 4.75 19.49 -15.38
N PHE A 286 6.07 19.37 -15.25
CA PHE A 286 6.74 19.42 -13.95
C PHE A 286 6.67 20.82 -13.33
N GLU A 287 6.90 21.87 -14.11
CA GLU A 287 6.76 23.25 -13.66
C GLU A 287 5.31 23.61 -13.29
N GLN A 288 4.32 23.10 -14.03
CA GLN A 288 2.92 23.25 -13.65
C GLN A 288 2.60 22.55 -12.33
N LEU A 289 3.09 21.35 -12.10
CA LEU A 289 2.93 20.63 -10.84
C LEU A 289 3.60 21.35 -9.67
N LYS A 290 4.80 21.90 -9.90
CA LYS A 290 5.54 22.71 -8.92
C LYS A 290 4.79 24.01 -8.57
N ARG A 291 4.15 24.63 -9.54
CA ARG A 291 3.32 25.84 -9.36
C ARG A 291 2.03 25.53 -8.56
N ILE A 292 1.35 24.44 -8.87
CA ILE A 292 0.17 23.97 -8.15
C ILE A 292 0.56 23.62 -6.71
N TYR A 293 1.68 22.93 -6.53
CA TYR A 293 2.24 22.56 -5.23
C TYR A 293 2.52 23.82 -4.39
N LYS A 294 3.21 24.83 -4.95
CA LYS A 294 3.46 26.11 -4.27
C LYS A 294 2.16 26.83 -3.89
N LEU A 295 1.15 26.82 -4.74
CA LEU A 295 -0.13 27.52 -4.48
C LEU A 295 -0.99 26.81 -3.42
N SER A 296 -0.84 25.51 -3.24
CA SER A 296 -1.66 24.71 -2.31
C SER A 296 -1.08 24.56 -0.91
N LEU A 297 0.22 24.84 -0.72
CA LEU A 297 0.93 24.64 0.54
C LEU A 297 1.52 25.94 1.13
N ILE A 298 1.18 27.12 0.56
CA ILE A 298 1.67 28.45 1.04
C ILE A 298 1.06 28.88 2.39
N HIS A 299 0.25 28.07 3.03
CA HIS A 299 -0.43 28.41 4.28
C HIS A 299 -0.16 27.40 5.43
N ILE A 300 1.01 26.77 5.42
CA ILE A 300 1.46 26.01 6.59
C ILE A 300 2.64 26.74 7.22
#